data_84f6227c17ee1c08d9dacb7dc49e6c4a
#
_entry.id   84f6227c17ee1c08d9dacb7dc49e6c4a
#
_cell.length_a   1.000
_cell.length_b   1.000
_cell.length_c   1.000
_cell.angle_alpha   90.00
_cell.angle_beta   90.00
_cell.angle_gamma   90.00
#
_symmetry.space_group_name_H-M   'P 1'
#
loop_
_entity.id
_entity.type
_entity.pdbx_description
1 polymer ?
#
loop_
_entity_poly.entity_id
_entity_poly.type
_entity_poly.pdbx_seq_one_letter_code
_entity_poly.pdbx_strand_id
1 'polypeptide(L)'
;NTIFVHNRYFWVYCNFKDIENKFMVPIYGTRDMVKLEERDVPKNQYFLLEKAGIRMPKIFNNAKKIDRLVVVKVAEAKRGYERAFFLCSNYKDYKEKSTELLNKKIITKKDLNKAVIEEYVIGAHVNFNFFYSPLNGELELMGTDTRRQTNLDGILRLPATEQLEILRHIKPKYIETGHHTVTVKESLLEKAFELGERFVAATKKFHPVGIIGPFALQGAVVADDEKEDIVIFDVSMRIPGSPGTLFTPYSGYLYGYSISYGERIGLEVKKALELGKLDLICT
;
A
#
# COMPACT_ATOMS: atom_id res chain seq x y z
N ASN A 1 -28.64 12.39 -8.53
CA ASN A 1 -27.82 12.47 -7.32
C ASN A 1 -27.02 11.17 -7.16
N THR A 2 -25.78 11.16 -7.63
CA THR A 2 -24.91 9.99 -7.63
C THR A 2 -23.55 10.39 -7.09
N ILE A 3 -22.98 9.59 -6.20
CA ILE A 3 -21.60 9.68 -5.74
C ILE A 3 -20.90 8.41 -6.18
N PHE A 4 -19.76 8.54 -6.86
CA PHE A 4 -18.96 7.40 -7.30
C PHE A 4 -17.94 7.04 -6.21
N VAL A 5 -17.95 5.78 -5.78
CA VAL A 5 -16.95 5.25 -4.86
C VAL A 5 -15.92 4.47 -5.68
N HIS A 6 -14.72 5.03 -5.78
CA HIS A 6 -13.69 4.47 -6.63
C HIS A 6 -12.92 3.32 -5.95
N ASN A 7 -12.41 2.43 -6.77
CA ASN A 7 -11.49 1.38 -6.38
C ASN A 7 -10.26 1.39 -7.31
N ARG A 8 -9.30 0.49 -7.06
CA ARG A 8 -8.07 0.43 -7.86
C ARG A 8 -8.32 0.25 -9.35
N TYR A 9 -9.30 -0.55 -9.76
CA TYR A 9 -9.56 -0.83 -11.18
C TYR A 9 -9.96 0.41 -11.97
N PHE A 10 -10.68 1.33 -11.37
CA PHE A 10 -11.01 2.60 -12.00
C PHE A 10 -9.74 3.36 -12.43
N TRP A 11 -8.74 3.40 -11.56
CA TRP A 11 -7.46 4.08 -11.81
C TRP A 11 -6.52 3.28 -12.72
N VAL A 12 -6.69 1.97 -12.79
CA VAL A 12 -5.93 1.09 -13.68
C VAL A 12 -6.36 1.21 -15.13
N TYR A 13 -7.68 1.26 -15.35
CA TYR A 13 -8.24 1.25 -16.69
C TYR A 13 -8.55 2.64 -17.24
N CYS A 14 -8.58 3.66 -16.40
CA CYS A 14 -8.80 5.05 -16.78
C CYS A 14 -7.52 5.87 -16.63
N ASN A 15 -7.34 6.86 -17.49
CA ASN A 15 -6.23 7.78 -17.40
C ASN A 15 -6.44 8.77 -16.25
N PHE A 16 -5.42 9.01 -15.42
CA PHE A 16 -5.50 9.98 -14.29
C PHE A 16 -5.99 11.36 -14.75
N LYS A 17 -5.47 11.87 -15.88
CA LYS A 17 -5.89 13.18 -16.42
C LYS A 17 -7.38 13.21 -16.81
N ASP A 18 -7.89 12.11 -17.31
CA ASP A 18 -9.31 12.03 -17.68
C ASP A 18 -10.19 11.95 -16.43
N ILE A 19 -9.75 11.22 -15.39
CA ILE A 19 -10.45 11.17 -14.11
C ILE A 19 -10.45 12.55 -13.44
N GLU A 20 -9.33 13.25 -13.46
CA GLU A 20 -9.18 14.55 -12.82
C GLU A 20 -9.98 15.65 -13.56
N ASN A 21 -10.05 15.62 -14.90
CA ASN A 21 -10.51 16.74 -15.68
C ASN A 21 -11.81 16.49 -16.48
N LYS A 22 -12.20 15.23 -16.71
CA LYS A 22 -13.34 14.87 -17.56
C LYS A 22 -14.43 14.07 -16.85
N PHE A 23 -14.11 13.41 -15.74
CA PHE A 23 -15.08 12.64 -15.00
C PHE A 23 -15.90 13.55 -14.09
N MET A 24 -17.13 13.88 -14.51
CA MET A 24 -17.97 14.90 -13.89
C MET A 24 -18.79 14.39 -12.69
N VAL A 25 -18.81 13.09 -12.44
CA VAL A 25 -19.50 12.54 -11.26
C VAL A 25 -18.68 12.82 -10.00
N PRO A 26 -19.28 13.31 -8.91
CA PRO A 26 -18.59 13.45 -7.62
C PRO A 26 -17.98 12.12 -7.18
N ILE A 27 -16.71 12.14 -6.82
CA ILE A 27 -15.99 10.98 -6.30
C ILE A 27 -15.92 11.10 -4.79
N TYR A 28 -16.35 10.04 -4.07
CA TYR A 28 -16.08 9.91 -2.64
C TYR A 28 -14.57 9.77 -2.42
N GLY A 29 -14.00 10.64 -1.61
CA GLY A 29 -12.57 10.69 -1.38
C GLY A 29 -11.86 11.78 -2.20
N THR A 30 -10.54 11.78 -2.20
CA THR A 30 -9.72 12.78 -2.88
C THR A 30 -9.34 12.28 -4.28
N ARG A 31 -9.95 12.90 -5.29
CA ARG A 31 -9.89 12.53 -6.71
C ARG A 31 -8.47 12.34 -7.26
N ASP A 32 -7.57 13.23 -6.93
CA ASP A 32 -6.23 13.30 -7.51
C ASP A 32 -5.13 12.71 -6.62
N MET A 33 -5.49 12.26 -5.42
CA MET A 33 -4.51 11.70 -4.47
C MET A 33 -4.03 10.30 -4.85
N VAL A 34 -4.87 9.49 -5.51
CA VAL A 34 -4.52 8.11 -5.85
C VAL A 34 -3.31 8.02 -6.80
N LYS A 35 -3.10 9.03 -7.66
CA LYS A 35 -1.88 9.08 -8.49
C LYS A 35 -0.59 9.12 -7.68
N LEU A 36 -0.65 9.59 -6.42
CA LEU A 36 0.51 9.65 -5.54
C LEU A 36 0.97 8.27 -5.04
N GLU A 37 0.17 7.23 -5.26
CA GLU A 37 0.60 5.83 -5.10
C GLU A 37 1.70 5.46 -6.12
N GLU A 38 1.76 6.15 -7.27
CA GLU A 38 2.78 5.93 -8.29
C GLU A 38 4.13 6.51 -7.83
N ARG A 39 5.21 5.78 -8.11
CA ARG A 39 6.54 6.08 -7.59
C ARG A 39 7.29 7.14 -8.39
N ASP A 40 6.85 7.42 -9.61
CA ASP A 40 7.49 8.34 -10.56
C ASP A 40 6.82 9.72 -10.64
N VAL A 41 5.86 10.02 -9.73
CA VAL A 41 5.22 11.32 -9.65
C VAL A 41 5.81 12.18 -8.53
N PRO A 42 5.82 13.52 -8.68
CA PRO A 42 6.23 14.43 -7.62
C PRO A 42 5.35 14.31 -6.39
N LYS A 43 5.94 14.48 -5.20
CA LYS A 43 5.24 14.40 -3.90
C LYS A 43 4.44 13.10 -3.70
N ASN A 44 4.98 12.00 -4.21
CA ASN A 44 4.40 10.67 -4.13
C ASN A 44 4.34 10.13 -2.70
N GLN A 45 3.90 8.87 -2.55
CA GLN A 45 3.77 8.22 -1.26
C GLN A 45 5.06 8.25 -0.41
N TYR A 46 6.24 8.11 -1.01
CA TYR A 46 7.51 8.19 -0.26
C TYR A 46 7.78 9.57 0.29
N PHE A 47 7.51 10.61 -0.51
CA PHE A 47 7.59 11.99 -0.03
C PHE A 47 6.64 12.23 1.14
N LEU A 48 5.40 11.76 1.07
CA LEU A 48 4.41 11.91 2.15
C LEU A 48 4.84 11.16 3.41
N LEU A 49 5.33 9.92 3.28
CA LEU A 49 5.85 9.14 4.40
C LEU A 49 7.06 9.82 5.05
N GLU A 50 8.01 10.33 4.25
CA GLU A 50 9.17 11.09 4.76
C GLU A 50 8.73 12.34 5.52
N LYS A 51 7.81 13.13 4.95
CA LYS A 51 7.28 14.35 5.60
C LYS A 51 6.44 14.07 6.84
N ALA A 52 5.83 12.90 6.91
CA ALA A 52 5.19 12.39 8.11
C ALA A 52 6.20 11.88 9.15
N GLY A 53 7.50 11.77 8.82
CA GLY A 53 8.52 11.17 9.67
C GLY A 53 8.27 9.68 9.92
N ILE A 54 7.64 8.99 8.99
CA ILE A 54 7.36 7.55 9.06
C ILE A 54 8.57 6.79 8.54
N ARG A 55 9.01 5.77 9.30
CA ARG A 55 10.12 4.93 8.90
C ARG A 55 9.78 4.16 7.61
N MET A 56 10.68 4.29 6.63
CA MET A 56 10.58 3.64 5.32
C MET A 56 11.82 2.80 5.04
N PRO A 57 11.76 1.87 4.07
CA PRO A 57 12.95 1.23 3.54
C PRO A 57 13.96 2.26 3.01
N LYS A 58 15.24 1.99 3.18
CA LYS A 58 16.31 2.81 2.58
C LYS A 58 16.20 2.77 1.06
N ILE A 59 16.12 3.94 0.43
CA ILE A 59 16.06 4.08 -1.03
C ILE A 59 17.48 4.33 -1.59
N PHE A 60 17.83 3.59 -2.65
CA PHE A 60 19.11 3.70 -3.32
C PHE A 60 18.94 4.41 -4.66
N ASN A 61 19.48 5.61 -4.78
CA ASN A 61 19.46 6.37 -6.04
C ASN A 61 20.44 5.84 -7.10
N ASN A 62 21.29 4.87 -6.76
CA ASN A 62 22.27 4.28 -7.66
C ASN A 62 22.50 2.82 -7.27
N ALA A 63 22.32 1.92 -8.23
CA ALA A 63 22.52 0.49 -8.03
C ALA A 63 23.96 0.12 -7.59
N LYS A 64 24.96 0.94 -7.93
CA LYS A 64 26.34 0.73 -7.45
C LYS A 64 26.53 0.92 -5.94
N LYS A 65 25.55 1.56 -5.29
CA LYS A 65 25.56 1.81 -3.84
C LYS A 65 24.79 0.75 -3.03
N ILE A 66 24.32 -0.30 -3.68
CA ILE A 66 23.63 -1.41 -3.00
C ILE A 66 24.62 -2.09 -2.04
N ASP A 67 24.32 -2.02 -0.74
CA ASP A 67 25.11 -2.54 0.37
C ASP A 67 24.39 -3.63 1.18
N ARG A 68 23.16 -3.99 0.79
CA ARG A 68 22.28 -4.94 1.48
C ARG A 68 21.27 -5.57 0.52
N LEU A 69 20.46 -6.49 1.03
CA LEU A 69 19.36 -7.04 0.25
C LEU A 69 18.35 -5.93 -0.11
N VAL A 70 18.07 -5.79 -1.39
CA VAL A 70 17.12 -4.80 -1.92
C VAL A 70 16.10 -5.45 -2.83
N VAL A 71 14.94 -4.81 -2.96
CA VAL A 71 13.98 -5.08 -4.02
C VAL A 71 14.03 -3.94 -5.06
N VAL A 72 14.13 -4.33 -6.32
CA VAL A 72 14.04 -3.40 -7.46
C VAL A 72 12.61 -3.44 -7.97
N LYS A 73 11.88 -2.35 -7.76
CA LYS A 73 10.47 -2.20 -8.19
C LYS A 73 10.45 -1.43 -9.50
N VAL A 74 10.14 -2.12 -10.59
CA VAL A 74 10.01 -1.51 -11.91
C VAL A 74 8.64 -0.83 -12.02
N ALA A 75 8.58 0.35 -12.68
CA ALA A 75 7.35 1.09 -12.83
C ALA A 75 6.25 0.25 -13.51
N GLU A 76 5.04 0.24 -12.94
CA GLU A 76 3.91 -0.60 -13.36
C GLU A 76 3.20 -0.08 -14.62
N ALA A 77 3.90 0.50 -15.57
CA ALA A 77 3.30 1.19 -16.73
C ALA A 77 2.51 0.27 -17.69
N LYS A 78 2.72 -1.04 -17.63
CA LYS A 78 1.93 -2.02 -18.40
C LYS A 78 1.79 -3.29 -17.56
N ARG A 79 0.63 -3.47 -16.97
CA ARG A 79 0.38 -4.59 -16.09
C ARG A 79 0.25 -5.91 -16.81
N GLY A 80 1.24 -6.79 -16.59
CA GLY A 80 0.96 -8.21 -16.46
C GLY A 80 0.49 -8.52 -15.02
N TYR A 81 -0.06 -9.68 -14.78
CA TYR A 81 -0.47 -10.15 -13.45
C TYR A 81 0.67 -10.24 -12.42
N GLU A 82 1.92 -10.19 -12.87
CA GLU A 82 3.12 -10.21 -12.03
C GLU A 82 3.74 -8.80 -12.02
N ARG A 83 3.98 -8.28 -10.81
CA ARG A 83 4.81 -7.08 -10.65
C ARG A 83 6.23 -7.41 -11.12
N ALA A 84 6.78 -6.60 -12.03
CA ALA A 84 8.15 -6.74 -12.47
C ALA A 84 9.10 -6.23 -11.38
N PHE A 85 9.38 -7.07 -10.38
CA PHE A 85 10.39 -6.79 -9.38
C PHE A 85 11.36 -7.96 -9.23
N PHE A 86 12.56 -7.65 -8.76
CA PHE A 86 13.58 -8.66 -8.45
C PHE A 86 14.40 -8.26 -7.23
N LEU A 87 14.91 -9.26 -6.54
CA LEU A 87 15.78 -9.07 -5.37
C LEU A 87 17.24 -9.14 -5.80
N CYS A 88 18.09 -8.30 -5.20
CA CYS A 88 19.54 -8.36 -5.34
C CYS A 88 20.24 -7.83 -4.09
N SER A 89 21.48 -8.24 -3.85
CA SER A 89 22.24 -7.87 -2.67
C SER A 89 23.45 -6.97 -2.96
N ASN A 90 23.80 -6.81 -4.24
CA ASN A 90 24.93 -6.00 -4.70
C ASN A 90 24.76 -5.62 -6.17
N TYR A 91 25.68 -4.79 -6.68
CA TYR A 91 25.63 -4.31 -8.06
C TYR A 91 25.81 -5.42 -9.11
N LYS A 92 26.62 -6.45 -8.85
CA LYS A 92 26.80 -7.58 -9.78
C LYS A 92 25.49 -8.32 -9.98
N ASP A 93 24.85 -8.68 -8.87
CA ASP A 93 23.52 -9.30 -8.84
C ASP A 93 22.46 -8.47 -9.58
N TYR A 94 22.46 -7.17 -9.31
CA TYR A 94 21.57 -6.23 -9.98
C TYR A 94 21.75 -6.28 -11.51
N LYS A 95 23.01 -6.24 -11.97
CA LYS A 95 23.32 -6.25 -13.41
C LYS A 95 22.92 -7.57 -14.06
N GLU A 96 23.20 -8.69 -13.44
CA GLU A 96 22.87 -10.02 -13.96
C GLU A 96 21.35 -10.18 -14.09
N LYS A 97 20.59 -9.91 -13.04
CA LYS A 97 19.14 -10.07 -13.02
C LYS A 97 18.42 -9.08 -13.93
N SER A 98 18.84 -7.81 -13.94
CA SER A 98 18.25 -6.83 -14.85
C SER A 98 18.50 -7.19 -16.33
N THR A 99 19.70 -7.69 -16.67
CA THR A 99 20.02 -8.15 -18.03
C THR A 99 19.17 -9.36 -18.42
N GLU A 100 19.01 -10.33 -17.52
CA GLU A 100 18.13 -11.48 -17.76
C GLU A 100 16.70 -11.05 -18.07
N LEU A 101 16.12 -10.13 -17.26
CA LEU A 101 14.75 -9.65 -17.46
C LEU A 101 14.58 -8.84 -18.75
N LEU A 102 15.60 -8.05 -19.13
CA LEU A 102 15.60 -7.31 -20.39
C LEU A 102 15.67 -8.27 -21.60
N ASN A 103 16.54 -9.30 -21.55
CA ASN A 103 16.66 -10.29 -22.60
C ASN A 103 15.38 -11.12 -22.78
N LYS A 104 14.69 -11.43 -21.68
CA LYS A 104 13.36 -12.10 -21.67
C LYS A 104 12.21 -11.15 -22.04
N LYS A 105 12.48 -9.87 -22.30
CA LYS A 105 11.47 -8.85 -22.60
C LYS A 105 10.37 -8.70 -21.52
N ILE A 106 10.69 -9.06 -20.28
CA ILE A 106 9.80 -8.89 -19.13
C ILE A 106 9.75 -7.41 -18.72
N ILE A 107 10.88 -6.70 -18.84
CA ILE A 107 10.99 -5.26 -18.58
C ILE A 107 11.65 -4.58 -19.78
N THR A 108 11.46 -3.27 -19.89
CA THR A 108 12.17 -2.43 -20.87
C THR A 108 13.29 -1.63 -20.19
N LYS A 109 14.27 -1.15 -20.98
CA LYS A 109 15.30 -0.22 -20.45
C LYS A 109 14.68 1.05 -19.87
N LYS A 110 13.60 1.54 -20.46
CA LYS A 110 12.87 2.72 -20.00
C LYS A 110 12.26 2.47 -18.61
N ASP A 111 11.66 1.32 -18.40
CA ASP A 111 11.05 0.95 -17.13
C ASP A 111 12.12 0.74 -16.04
N LEU A 112 13.25 0.09 -16.42
CA LEU A 112 14.37 -0.11 -15.50
C LEU A 112 15.00 1.21 -15.05
N ASN A 113 15.10 2.20 -15.93
CA ASN A 113 15.62 3.53 -15.59
C ASN A 113 14.72 4.31 -14.63
N LYS A 114 13.45 3.97 -14.55
CA LYS A 114 12.47 4.53 -13.62
C LYS A 114 12.28 3.67 -12.36
N ALA A 115 12.96 2.55 -12.28
CA ALA A 115 12.80 1.62 -11.17
C ALA A 115 13.26 2.24 -9.86
N VAL A 116 12.52 1.95 -8.79
CA VAL A 116 12.93 2.27 -7.43
C VAL A 116 13.70 1.09 -6.86
N ILE A 117 14.87 1.35 -6.32
CA ILE A 117 15.69 0.38 -5.59
C ILE A 117 15.54 0.68 -4.12
N GLU A 118 14.92 -0.20 -3.38
CA GLU A 118 14.69 -0.02 -1.95
C GLU A 118 15.14 -1.24 -1.16
N GLU A 119 15.52 -1.02 0.08
CA GLU A 119 15.81 -2.07 1.04
C GLU A 119 14.68 -3.09 1.10
N TYR A 120 15.03 -4.38 1.09
CA TYR A 120 14.05 -5.44 1.32
C TYR A 120 13.90 -5.64 2.81
N VAL A 121 12.78 -5.18 3.35
CA VAL A 121 12.47 -5.26 4.78
C VAL A 121 12.05 -6.68 5.13
N ILE A 122 12.79 -7.32 6.03
CA ILE A 122 12.47 -8.64 6.56
C ILE A 122 11.76 -8.46 7.90
N GLY A 123 10.49 -8.85 7.95
CA GLY A 123 9.66 -8.72 9.15
C GLY A 123 8.29 -9.36 8.97
N ALA A 124 7.45 -9.25 9.98
CA ALA A 124 6.06 -9.71 9.91
C ALA A 124 5.24 -8.69 9.09
N HIS A 125 4.85 -9.07 7.88
CA HIS A 125 4.07 -8.19 7.01
C HIS A 125 2.68 -7.95 7.57
N VAL A 126 2.27 -6.68 7.59
CA VAL A 126 0.94 -6.25 8.01
C VAL A 126 0.48 -5.03 7.22
N ASN A 127 -0.78 -5.02 6.85
CA ASN A 127 -1.47 -3.86 6.31
C ASN A 127 -2.36 -3.28 7.42
N PHE A 128 -2.18 -2.03 7.75
CA PHE A 128 -3.06 -1.27 8.64
C PHE A 128 -4.08 -0.53 7.77
N ASN A 129 -5.33 -0.95 7.85
CA ASN A 129 -6.41 -0.42 7.03
C ASN A 129 -7.20 0.61 7.83
N PHE A 130 -7.09 1.86 7.43
CA PHE A 130 -7.67 3.01 8.11
C PHE A 130 -8.85 3.61 7.35
N PHE A 131 -9.64 4.37 8.10
CA PHE A 131 -10.62 5.29 7.58
C PHE A 131 -10.44 6.67 8.26
N TYR A 132 -10.27 7.72 7.48
CA TYR A 132 -10.24 9.08 7.99
C TYR A 132 -11.56 9.80 7.69
N SER A 133 -12.26 10.23 8.74
CA SER A 133 -13.48 11.04 8.63
C SER A 133 -13.17 12.52 8.72
N PRO A 134 -13.25 13.29 7.62
CA PRO A 134 -13.10 14.75 7.71
C PRO A 134 -14.28 15.42 8.44
N LEU A 135 -15.44 14.76 8.53
CA LEU A 135 -16.60 15.26 9.27
C LEU A 135 -16.39 15.25 10.77
N ASN A 136 -15.69 14.23 11.27
CA ASN A 136 -15.39 14.08 12.71
C ASN A 136 -13.99 14.59 13.04
N GLY A 137 -13.09 14.66 12.07
CA GLY A 137 -11.67 14.91 12.30
C GLY A 137 -10.94 13.71 12.89
N GLU A 138 -11.48 12.50 12.75
CA GLU A 138 -11.04 11.29 13.45
C GLU A 138 -10.47 10.24 12.49
N LEU A 139 -9.47 9.52 12.96
CA LEU A 139 -8.88 8.36 12.32
C LEU A 139 -9.43 7.08 12.98
N GLU A 140 -9.90 6.15 12.17
CA GLU A 140 -10.44 4.86 12.59
C GLU A 140 -9.60 3.73 12.00
N LEU A 141 -9.28 2.70 12.80
CA LEU A 141 -8.69 1.47 12.29
C LEU A 141 -9.81 0.51 11.92
N MET A 142 -9.94 0.22 10.63
CA MET A 142 -10.96 -0.70 10.11
C MET A 142 -10.55 -2.16 10.25
N GLY A 143 -9.25 -2.44 10.21
CA GLY A 143 -8.75 -3.79 10.34
C GLY A 143 -7.28 -3.95 9.94
N THR A 144 -6.76 -5.14 10.18
CA THR A 144 -5.40 -5.52 9.78
C THR A 144 -5.41 -6.84 9.02
N ASP A 145 -4.55 -6.96 8.04
CA ASP A 145 -4.41 -8.15 7.22
C ASP A 145 -2.99 -8.34 6.69
N THR A 146 -2.74 -9.49 6.11
CA THR A 146 -1.55 -9.78 5.32
C THR A 146 -1.91 -10.41 3.99
N ARG A 147 -1.07 -10.25 2.97
CA ARG A 147 -1.32 -10.79 1.63
C ARG A 147 -1.05 -12.29 1.57
N ARG A 148 -1.90 -12.99 0.83
CA ARG A 148 -1.61 -14.34 0.34
C ARG A 148 -1.04 -14.25 -1.07
N GLN A 149 0.05 -14.96 -1.29
CA GLN A 149 0.75 -14.94 -2.58
C GLN A 149 0.92 -16.37 -3.07
N THR A 150 0.67 -16.63 -4.34
CA THR A 150 0.70 -17.95 -4.96
C THR A 150 1.92 -18.79 -4.52
N ASN A 151 2.66 -19.40 -5.27
CA ASN A 151 3.73 -20.35 -4.91
C ASN A 151 4.45 -20.08 -3.57
N LEU A 152 4.66 -18.79 -3.19
CA LEU A 152 5.35 -18.43 -1.95
C LEU A 152 4.64 -19.01 -0.72
N ASP A 153 3.31 -18.84 -0.61
CA ASP A 153 2.55 -19.37 0.54
C ASP A 153 2.61 -20.91 0.60
N GLY A 154 2.65 -21.56 -0.55
CA GLY A 154 2.84 -23.02 -0.63
C GLY A 154 4.23 -23.44 -0.16
N ILE A 155 5.28 -22.74 -0.62
CA ILE A 155 6.66 -23.04 -0.27
C ILE A 155 6.91 -22.85 1.23
N LEU A 156 6.42 -21.74 1.81
CA LEU A 156 6.64 -21.42 3.22
C LEU A 156 5.99 -22.41 4.21
N ARG A 157 5.10 -23.27 3.75
CA ARG A 157 4.47 -24.32 4.58
C ARG A 157 5.30 -25.60 4.70
N LEU A 158 6.40 -25.71 3.97
CA LEU A 158 7.25 -26.87 3.93
C LEU A 158 8.44 -26.73 4.89
N PRO A 159 9.06 -27.83 5.34
CA PRO A 159 10.34 -27.78 6.02
C PRO A 159 11.42 -27.11 5.18
N ALA A 160 12.39 -26.46 5.82
CA ALA A 160 13.40 -25.65 5.13
C ALA A 160 14.20 -26.42 4.05
N THR A 161 14.48 -27.69 4.29
CA THR A 161 15.19 -28.58 3.33
C THR A 161 14.37 -28.76 2.05
N GLU A 162 13.06 -28.92 2.17
CA GLU A 162 12.17 -29.08 1.03
C GLU A 162 11.95 -27.76 0.30
N GLN A 163 11.90 -26.63 1.02
CA GLN A 163 11.87 -25.30 0.41
C GLN A 163 13.08 -25.10 -0.51
N LEU A 164 14.29 -25.44 -0.02
CA LEU A 164 15.51 -25.31 -0.82
C LEU A 164 15.50 -26.21 -2.05
N GLU A 165 14.97 -27.43 -1.93
CA GLU A 165 14.85 -28.36 -3.07
C GLU A 165 13.89 -27.80 -4.13
N ILE A 166 12.70 -27.32 -3.73
CA ILE A 166 11.73 -26.75 -4.65
C ILE A 166 12.29 -25.52 -5.38
N LEU A 167 13.04 -24.67 -4.69
CA LEU A 167 13.64 -23.46 -5.28
C LEU A 167 14.68 -23.76 -6.37
N ARG A 168 15.19 -25.00 -6.47
CA ARG A 168 16.03 -25.44 -7.60
C ARG A 168 15.22 -25.68 -8.87
N HIS A 169 13.93 -26.00 -8.73
CA HIS A 169 13.07 -26.39 -9.85
C HIS A 169 12.08 -25.31 -10.26
N ILE A 170 11.62 -24.47 -9.32
CA ILE A 170 10.65 -23.41 -9.60
C ILE A 170 11.12 -22.06 -9.04
N LYS A 171 10.73 -21.00 -9.72
CA LYS A 171 10.87 -19.62 -9.20
C LYS A 171 9.62 -19.25 -8.40
N PRO A 172 9.77 -18.70 -7.18
CA PRO A 172 8.64 -18.18 -6.42
C PRO A 172 7.87 -17.14 -7.23
N LYS A 173 6.55 -17.20 -7.15
CA LYS A 173 5.65 -16.19 -7.70
C LYS A 173 4.97 -15.46 -6.55
N TYR A 174 4.81 -14.15 -6.73
CA TYR A 174 4.27 -13.24 -5.73
C TYR A 174 2.92 -12.65 -6.17
N ILE A 175 2.18 -13.41 -7.00
CA ILE A 175 0.85 -13.00 -7.43
C ILE A 175 -0.08 -13.06 -6.22
N GLU A 176 -0.71 -11.94 -5.93
CA GLU A 176 -1.69 -11.85 -4.86
C GLU A 176 -2.94 -12.68 -5.19
N THR A 177 -3.29 -13.58 -4.28
CA THR A 177 -4.47 -14.46 -4.40
C THR A 177 -5.54 -14.14 -3.37
N GLY A 178 -5.31 -13.16 -2.51
CA GLY A 178 -6.20 -12.73 -1.45
C GLY A 178 -5.46 -12.27 -0.21
N HIS A 179 -6.19 -12.12 0.88
CA HIS A 179 -5.68 -11.63 2.15
C HIS A 179 -6.04 -12.58 3.28
N HIS A 180 -5.18 -12.64 4.29
CA HIS A 180 -5.49 -13.21 5.59
C HIS A 180 -5.74 -12.09 6.59
N THR A 181 -6.83 -12.16 7.31
CA THR A 181 -7.08 -11.35 8.49
C THR A 181 -6.06 -11.72 9.57
N VAL A 182 -5.41 -10.72 10.14
CA VAL A 182 -4.45 -10.90 11.24
C VAL A 182 -4.74 -9.89 12.34
N THR A 183 -4.30 -10.17 13.55
CA THR A 183 -4.28 -9.19 14.63
C THR A 183 -2.85 -8.83 14.98
N VAL A 184 -2.67 -7.66 15.55
CA VAL A 184 -1.40 -7.21 16.11
C VAL A 184 -1.57 -6.93 17.60
N LYS A 185 -0.50 -7.00 18.36
CA LYS A 185 -0.54 -6.70 19.80
C LYS A 185 -0.83 -5.22 20.06
N GLU A 186 -1.40 -4.89 21.23
CA GLU A 186 -1.86 -3.55 21.58
C GLU A 186 -0.79 -2.46 21.43
N SER A 187 0.44 -2.74 21.88
CA SER A 187 1.55 -1.78 21.75
C SER A 187 1.89 -1.40 20.30
N LEU A 188 1.60 -2.28 19.35
CA LEU A 188 1.75 -1.98 17.92
C LEU A 188 0.53 -1.23 17.35
N LEU A 189 -0.65 -1.40 17.95
CA LEU A 189 -1.85 -0.63 17.57
C LEU A 189 -1.68 0.85 17.89
N GLU A 190 -1.22 1.20 19.09
CA GLU A 190 -0.92 2.59 19.46
C GLU A 190 0.03 3.24 18.45
N LYS A 191 1.11 2.53 18.13
CA LYS A 191 2.06 2.99 17.13
C LYS A 191 1.45 3.11 15.74
N ALA A 192 0.61 2.16 15.34
CA ALA A 192 -0.07 2.21 14.04
C ALA A 192 -1.00 3.44 13.94
N PHE A 193 -1.76 3.76 15.00
CA PHE A 193 -2.57 4.96 15.06
C PHE A 193 -1.73 6.23 14.95
N GLU A 194 -0.62 6.34 15.69
CA GLU A 194 0.32 7.46 15.59
C GLU A 194 0.81 7.65 14.14
N LEU A 195 1.22 6.55 13.47
CA LEU A 195 1.65 6.60 12.08
C LEU A 195 0.52 7.04 11.14
N GLY A 196 -0.69 6.55 11.35
CA GLY A 196 -1.87 6.93 10.59
C GLY A 196 -2.20 8.40 10.73
N GLU A 197 -2.22 8.96 11.94
CA GLU A 197 -2.46 10.37 12.22
C GLU A 197 -1.39 11.28 11.60
N ARG A 198 -0.11 10.90 11.72
CA ARG A 198 1.00 11.61 11.10
C ARG A 198 0.89 11.61 9.58
N PHE A 199 0.47 10.50 8.98
CA PHE A 199 0.23 10.41 7.55
C PHE A 199 -0.93 11.32 7.12
N VAL A 200 -2.07 11.29 7.82
CA VAL A 200 -3.21 12.19 7.56
C VAL A 200 -2.77 13.65 7.63
N ALA A 201 -2.03 14.05 8.68
CA ALA A 201 -1.52 15.41 8.83
C ALA A 201 -0.59 15.82 7.68
N ALA A 202 0.31 14.92 7.25
CA ALA A 202 1.19 15.18 6.11
C ALA A 202 0.40 15.33 4.80
N THR A 203 -0.61 14.48 4.54
CA THR A 203 -1.44 14.63 3.35
C THR A 203 -2.15 15.97 3.31
N LYS A 204 -2.77 16.41 4.39
CA LYS A 204 -3.42 17.73 4.49
C LYS A 204 -2.45 18.90 4.24
N LYS A 205 -1.23 18.79 4.75
CA LYS A 205 -0.22 19.84 4.62
C LYS A 205 0.34 19.97 3.21
N PHE A 206 0.56 18.86 2.51
CA PHE A 206 1.28 18.85 1.23
C PHE A 206 0.38 18.63 0.02
N HIS A 207 -0.87 18.23 0.26
CA HIS A 207 -1.91 18.04 -0.73
C HIS A 207 -3.22 18.69 -0.23
N PRO A 208 -3.76 19.74 -0.87
CA PRO A 208 -4.73 20.68 -0.27
C PRO A 208 -5.95 20.08 0.40
N VAL A 209 -6.51 19.00 -0.11
CA VAL A 209 -7.68 18.36 0.52
C VAL A 209 -7.25 17.32 1.57
N GLY A 210 -6.12 16.71 1.39
CA GLY A 210 -5.66 15.58 2.20
C GLY A 210 -6.40 14.28 1.92
N ILE A 211 -6.10 13.25 2.68
CA ILE A 211 -6.78 11.97 2.57
C ILE A 211 -8.20 12.05 3.11
N ILE A 212 -9.15 11.44 2.42
CA ILE A 212 -10.56 11.33 2.82
C ILE A 212 -10.97 9.85 2.74
N GLY A 213 -11.58 9.35 3.80
CA GLY A 213 -12.10 8.00 3.84
C GLY A 213 -11.02 6.91 3.91
N PRO A 214 -11.18 5.80 3.15
CA PRO A 214 -10.33 4.64 3.24
C PRO A 214 -8.90 4.86 2.76
N PHE A 215 -7.92 4.35 3.52
CA PHE A 215 -6.54 4.20 3.08
C PHE A 215 -5.86 3.07 3.83
N ALA A 216 -4.68 2.64 3.40
CA ALA A 216 -3.89 1.66 4.12
C ALA A 216 -2.40 2.03 4.11
N LEU A 217 -1.76 1.83 5.25
CA LEU A 217 -0.32 1.79 5.41
C LEU A 217 0.13 0.33 5.38
N GLN A 218 0.93 -0.04 4.39
CA GLN A 218 1.41 -1.40 4.19
C GLN A 218 2.86 -1.49 4.61
N GLY A 219 3.17 -2.39 5.53
CA GLY A 219 4.48 -2.45 6.11
C GLY A 219 4.86 -3.81 6.66
N ALA A 220 5.90 -3.78 7.46
CA ALA A 220 6.35 -4.92 8.24
C ALA A 220 6.71 -4.48 9.66
N VAL A 221 6.37 -5.31 10.62
CA VAL A 221 6.90 -5.22 11.98
C VAL A 221 8.28 -5.85 11.98
N VAL A 222 9.27 -5.07 12.34
CA VAL A 222 10.67 -5.49 12.45
C VAL A 222 11.11 -5.43 13.90
N ALA A 223 12.08 -6.24 14.27
CA ALA A 223 12.74 -6.16 15.58
C ALA A 223 14.17 -5.68 15.34
N ASP A 224 14.51 -4.52 15.88
CA ASP A 224 15.86 -3.99 15.92
C ASP A 224 16.36 -4.09 17.38
N ASP A 225 17.27 -5.01 17.62
CA ASP A 225 17.76 -5.41 18.96
C ASP A 225 16.61 -5.91 19.85
N GLU A 226 16.13 -5.13 20.79
CA GLU A 226 15.04 -5.53 21.70
C GLU A 226 13.73 -4.75 21.46
N LYS A 227 13.69 -3.86 20.47
CA LYS A 227 12.53 -3.01 20.19
C LYS A 227 11.91 -3.34 18.86
N GLU A 228 10.58 -3.47 18.90
CA GLU A 228 9.80 -3.60 17.67
C GLU A 228 9.52 -2.24 17.06
N ASP A 229 9.60 -2.20 15.72
CA ASP A 229 9.27 -1.02 14.95
C ASP A 229 8.42 -1.39 13.71
N ILE A 230 7.72 -0.41 13.17
CA ILE A 230 6.93 -0.56 11.95
C ILE A 230 7.61 0.19 10.82
N VAL A 231 7.94 -0.52 9.75
CA VAL A 231 8.49 0.05 8.53
C VAL A 231 7.42 0.02 7.46
N ILE A 232 7.03 1.19 6.94
CA ILE A 232 6.02 1.31 5.88
C ILE A 232 6.70 1.39 4.52
N PHE A 233 6.33 0.49 3.60
CA PHE A 233 6.93 0.39 2.27
C PHE A 233 5.94 0.59 1.12
N ASP A 234 4.65 0.72 1.41
CA ASP A 234 3.62 1.00 0.40
C ASP A 234 2.39 1.65 1.06
N VAL A 235 1.69 2.50 0.30
CA VAL A 235 0.47 3.17 0.75
C VAL A 235 -0.63 2.97 -0.28
N SER A 236 -1.83 2.68 0.16
CA SER A 236 -3.04 2.73 -0.68
C SER A 236 -3.89 3.91 -0.25
N MET A 237 -4.12 4.89 -1.14
CA MET A 237 -4.88 6.11 -0.86
C MET A 237 -6.31 6.04 -1.42
N ARG A 238 -6.93 4.90 -1.27
CA ARG A 238 -8.27 4.51 -1.75
C ARG A 238 -8.74 3.32 -0.94
N ILE A 239 -9.93 2.76 -1.26
CA ILE A 239 -10.36 1.51 -0.64
C ILE A 239 -9.30 0.44 -0.85
N PRO A 240 -8.66 -0.08 0.22
CA PRO A 240 -7.71 -1.17 0.12
C PRO A 240 -8.38 -2.44 -0.41
N GLY A 241 -7.60 -3.30 -1.07
CA GLY A 241 -8.08 -4.60 -1.56
C GLY A 241 -8.21 -5.65 -0.45
N SER A 242 -8.73 -5.26 0.70
CA SER A 242 -8.79 -6.09 1.90
C SER A 242 -10.22 -6.27 2.41
N PRO A 243 -11.00 -7.20 1.83
CA PRO A 243 -12.33 -7.51 2.34
C PRO A 243 -12.31 -8.13 3.75
N GLY A 244 -11.15 -8.61 4.19
CA GLY A 244 -10.94 -9.23 5.50
C GLY A 244 -11.04 -8.28 6.70
N THR A 245 -11.10 -6.96 6.49
CA THR A 245 -11.26 -5.98 7.58
C THR A 245 -12.51 -6.25 8.42
N LEU A 246 -13.59 -6.74 7.80
CA LEU A 246 -14.83 -7.12 8.49
C LEU A 246 -14.62 -8.22 9.56
N PHE A 247 -13.57 -9.03 9.42
CA PHE A 247 -13.29 -10.16 10.31
C PHE A 247 -12.25 -9.85 11.39
N THR A 248 -11.87 -8.58 11.55
CA THR A 248 -11.06 -8.10 12.68
C THR A 248 -11.94 -7.37 13.69
N PRO A 249 -11.57 -7.31 14.98
CA PRO A 249 -12.40 -6.70 16.01
C PRO A 249 -12.38 -5.17 16.00
N TYR A 250 -11.50 -4.53 15.25
CA TYR A 250 -11.13 -3.13 15.44
C TYR A 250 -12.27 -2.14 15.21
N SER A 251 -13.03 -2.26 14.14
CA SER A 251 -14.22 -1.42 13.94
C SER A 251 -15.32 -1.71 14.99
N GLY A 252 -15.34 -2.90 15.58
CA GLY A 252 -16.26 -3.28 16.61
C GLY A 252 -16.13 -2.47 17.90
N TYR A 253 -14.94 -1.93 18.20
CA TYR A 253 -14.74 -1.06 19.36
C TYR A 253 -15.50 0.27 19.24
N LEU A 254 -15.70 0.76 18.02
CA LEU A 254 -16.43 2.01 17.77
C LEU A 254 -17.92 1.80 17.53
N TYR A 255 -18.29 0.71 16.86
CA TYR A 255 -19.65 0.48 16.36
C TYR A 255 -20.42 -0.60 17.12
N GLY A 256 -19.77 -1.30 18.07
CA GLY A 256 -20.36 -2.44 18.77
C GLY A 256 -20.40 -3.74 17.96
N TYR A 257 -20.11 -3.68 16.66
CA TYR A 257 -19.95 -4.81 15.73
C TYR A 257 -18.98 -4.45 14.60
N SER A 258 -18.37 -5.45 13.98
CA SER A 258 -17.45 -5.21 12.87
C SER A 258 -18.18 -4.76 11.63
N ILE A 259 -17.76 -3.67 11.01
CA ILE A 259 -18.36 -3.10 9.80
C ILE A 259 -17.41 -3.15 8.60
N SER A 260 -17.99 -3.22 7.42
CA SER A 260 -17.25 -3.16 6.15
C SER A 260 -16.91 -1.71 5.77
N TYR A 261 -15.93 -1.53 4.87
CA TYR A 261 -15.68 -0.22 4.27
C TYR A 261 -16.91 0.35 3.54
N GLY A 262 -17.68 -0.51 2.87
CA GLY A 262 -18.91 -0.07 2.19
C GLY A 262 -19.92 0.51 3.16
N GLU A 263 -20.13 -0.16 4.29
CA GLU A 263 -21.01 0.30 5.35
C GLU A 263 -20.49 1.60 5.98
N ARG A 264 -19.19 1.66 6.30
CA ARG A 264 -18.57 2.88 6.87
C ARG A 264 -18.70 4.09 5.95
N ILE A 265 -18.48 3.91 4.63
CA ILE A 265 -18.70 4.97 3.63
C ILE A 265 -20.16 5.38 3.60
N GLY A 266 -21.10 4.41 3.64
CA GLY A 266 -22.53 4.71 3.69
C GLY A 266 -22.92 5.57 4.89
N LEU A 267 -22.36 5.28 6.07
CA LEU A 267 -22.57 6.08 7.29
C LEU A 267 -22.00 7.50 7.14
N GLU A 268 -20.82 7.63 6.54
CA GLU A 268 -20.19 8.93 6.30
C GLU A 268 -21.02 9.79 5.32
N VAL A 269 -21.45 9.19 4.21
CA VAL A 269 -22.31 9.90 3.22
C VAL A 269 -23.64 10.31 3.84
N LYS A 270 -24.28 9.44 4.62
CA LYS A 270 -25.52 9.77 5.33
C LYS A 270 -25.31 10.97 6.26
N LYS A 271 -24.29 10.94 7.09
CA LYS A 271 -23.95 12.04 8.01
C LYS A 271 -23.64 13.34 7.26
N ALA A 272 -22.88 13.27 6.17
CA ALA A 272 -22.59 14.44 5.33
C ALA A 272 -23.83 15.06 4.72
N LEU A 273 -24.80 14.25 4.28
CA LEU A 273 -26.10 14.72 3.78
C LEU A 273 -26.90 15.42 4.87
N GLU A 274 -26.99 14.83 6.06
CA GLU A 274 -27.70 15.40 7.20
C GLU A 274 -27.10 16.76 7.64
N LEU A 275 -25.80 16.91 7.51
CA LEU A 275 -25.06 18.14 7.86
C LEU A 275 -24.96 19.14 6.71
N GLY A 276 -25.36 18.81 5.48
CA GLY A 276 -25.16 19.64 4.30
C GLY A 276 -23.68 19.83 3.91
N LYS A 277 -22.81 18.84 4.19
CA LYS A 277 -21.33 18.89 4.06
C LYS A 277 -20.77 17.84 3.10
N LEU A 278 -21.47 17.55 2.00
CA LEU A 278 -20.98 16.59 0.99
C LEU A 278 -19.65 17.04 0.35
N ASP A 279 -19.42 18.33 0.26
CA ASP A 279 -18.19 18.94 -0.25
C ASP A 279 -16.94 18.58 0.57
N LEU A 280 -17.11 18.21 1.84
CA LEU A 280 -15.99 17.75 2.68
C LEU A 280 -15.57 16.30 2.40
N ILE A 281 -16.41 15.49 1.77
CA ILE A 281 -16.15 14.06 1.56
C ILE A 281 -16.08 13.66 0.07
N CYS A 282 -16.40 14.59 -0.82
CA CYS A 282 -16.40 14.35 -2.27
C CYS A 282 -15.59 15.41 -3.01
N THR A 283 -14.94 14.97 -4.10
CA THR A 283 -14.20 15.87 -5.02
C THR A 283 -14.66 15.72 -6.46
#